data_d2480b7d05869b44a92fd7e793541e59
#
_entry.id   d2480b7d05869b44a92fd7e793541e59
#
_cell.length_a   1.000
_cell.length_b   1.000
_cell.length_c   1.000
_cell.angle_alpha   90.00
_cell.angle_beta   90.00
_cell.angle_gamma   90.00
#
_symmetry.space_group_name_H-M   'P 1'
#
loop_
_entity.id
_entity.type
_entity.pdbx_description
1 polymer ?
#
loop_
_entity_poly.entity_id
_entity_poly.type
_entity_poly.pdbx_seq_one_letter_code
_entity_poly.pdbx_strand_id
1 'polypeptide(L)'
;TDFSEAVPEDAVYFDGSTGIQGHNKLTFLYAKTIYDIMAEVKIPLGELPMLWGRSGYAGSHTIPAAWAGDSSTHLNNHACILRGGLSAAMSGIPFWGFDMGGFYNTDHEGYECVPTDEEYIRSCQFGFFNSLSRCHGKTPREPWNFGEKAEKIFKKFNDIRHLLLPYLYSTTYKTHLSDIPVIRPVVMEYPEDRSARNVELEYFLGDSLLVVPVFDQEDEIDVYLPNGQWIDLFTHERIKGGRWVKRKIELDKIPVFIRQNKMIPMLTKIPENIEEKYENLDVILFCEDEIRDTYIDDGNVQNLKAKIEEGTLFINTDMDASYFTVYAEKCLDNAVVNGQNWEIKKEK
;
A
#
# COMPACT_ATOMS: atom_id res chain seq x y z
N THR A 1 -12.89 -0.14 -16.17
CA THR A 1 -14.31 -0.52 -16.42
C THR A 1 -15.14 -0.22 -15.18
N ASP A 2 -16.26 0.44 -15.36
CA ASP A 2 -17.18 0.81 -14.30
C ASP A 2 -18.48 0.03 -14.43
N PHE A 3 -19.24 -0.14 -13.35
CA PHE A 3 -20.49 -0.91 -13.27
C PHE A 3 -20.32 -2.42 -13.58
N SER A 4 -21.32 -3.01 -14.22
CA SER A 4 -21.51 -4.42 -14.59
C SER A 4 -22.09 -5.34 -13.50
N GLU A 5 -22.39 -4.81 -12.33
CA GLU A 5 -23.03 -5.56 -11.22
C GLU A 5 -24.56 -5.54 -11.23
N ALA A 6 -25.18 -4.60 -11.92
CA ALA A 6 -26.63 -4.42 -11.93
C ALA A 6 -27.28 -5.18 -13.10
N VAL A 7 -27.53 -6.47 -12.93
CA VAL A 7 -28.23 -7.31 -13.91
C VAL A 7 -29.56 -7.78 -13.33
N PRO A 8 -30.71 -7.53 -14.00
CA PRO A 8 -32.00 -8.06 -13.58
C PRO A 8 -32.00 -9.59 -13.55
N GLU A 9 -32.64 -10.18 -12.54
CA GLU A 9 -32.70 -11.65 -12.36
C GLU A 9 -33.46 -12.34 -13.50
N ASP A 10 -34.41 -11.64 -14.10
CA ASP A 10 -35.24 -12.09 -15.23
C ASP A 10 -34.61 -11.80 -16.62
N ALA A 11 -33.42 -11.22 -16.65
CA ALA A 11 -32.68 -11.05 -17.91
C ALA A 11 -32.42 -12.40 -18.57
N VAL A 12 -32.42 -12.41 -19.89
CA VAL A 12 -32.05 -13.59 -20.71
C VAL A 12 -30.88 -13.21 -21.60
N TYR A 13 -29.77 -13.92 -21.44
CA TYR A 13 -28.58 -13.71 -22.25
C TYR A 13 -28.68 -14.41 -23.60
N PHE A 14 -27.79 -14.04 -24.53
CA PHE A 14 -27.72 -14.60 -25.89
C PHE A 14 -27.56 -16.14 -25.92
N ASP A 15 -26.83 -16.69 -24.93
CA ASP A 15 -26.62 -18.13 -24.79
C ASP A 15 -27.78 -18.87 -24.11
N GLY A 16 -28.88 -18.16 -23.80
CA GLY A 16 -30.06 -18.68 -23.13
C GLY A 16 -29.96 -18.77 -21.61
N SER A 17 -28.84 -18.38 -21.01
CA SER A 17 -28.74 -18.31 -19.55
C SER A 17 -29.58 -17.17 -18.99
N THR A 18 -30.02 -17.34 -17.72
CA THR A 18 -30.82 -16.32 -17.02
C THR A 18 -29.96 -15.30 -16.30
N GLY A 19 -30.55 -14.16 -15.93
CA GLY A 19 -29.88 -13.13 -15.13
C GLY A 19 -29.28 -13.69 -13.84
N ILE A 20 -29.99 -14.58 -13.14
CA ILE A 20 -29.47 -15.26 -11.93
C ILE A 20 -28.18 -16.05 -12.25
N GLN A 21 -28.14 -16.80 -13.34
CA GLN A 21 -26.98 -17.61 -13.73
C GLN A 21 -25.79 -16.74 -14.20
N GLY A 22 -26.09 -15.65 -14.88
CA GLY A 22 -25.10 -14.78 -15.51
C GLY A 22 -24.64 -13.60 -14.65
N HIS A 23 -25.35 -13.25 -13.58
CA HIS A 23 -25.14 -12.03 -12.79
C HIS A 23 -23.67 -11.79 -12.44
N ASN A 24 -23.08 -12.67 -11.66
CA ASN A 24 -21.70 -12.54 -11.25
C ASN A 24 -20.70 -12.79 -12.41
N LYS A 25 -21.01 -13.71 -13.32
CA LYS A 25 -20.19 -14.03 -14.46
C LYS A 25 -20.03 -12.85 -15.42
N LEU A 26 -21.07 -12.01 -15.55
CA LEU A 26 -21.02 -10.84 -16.41
C LEU A 26 -19.94 -9.86 -16.00
N THR A 27 -19.73 -9.65 -14.70
CA THR A 27 -18.72 -8.73 -14.16
C THR A 27 -17.32 -9.09 -14.68
N PHE A 28 -16.97 -10.37 -14.59
CA PHE A 28 -15.71 -10.87 -15.13
C PHE A 28 -15.65 -10.80 -16.66
N LEU A 29 -16.69 -11.24 -17.36
CA LEU A 29 -16.71 -11.23 -18.84
C LEU A 29 -16.62 -9.81 -19.39
N TYR A 30 -17.26 -8.84 -18.76
CA TYR A 30 -17.18 -7.44 -19.14
C TYR A 30 -15.73 -6.92 -19.03
N ALA A 31 -15.12 -7.07 -17.88
CA ALA A 31 -13.73 -6.64 -17.66
C ALA A 31 -12.77 -7.40 -18.60
N LYS A 32 -12.94 -8.73 -18.72
CA LYS A 32 -12.10 -9.55 -19.59
C LYS A 32 -12.20 -9.14 -21.05
N THR A 33 -13.39 -8.86 -21.56
CA THR A 33 -13.59 -8.43 -22.95
C THR A 33 -12.81 -7.14 -23.25
N ILE A 34 -12.88 -6.16 -22.35
CA ILE A 34 -12.14 -4.91 -22.50
C ILE A 34 -10.63 -5.16 -22.43
N TYR A 35 -10.19 -5.99 -21.46
CA TYR A 35 -8.78 -6.34 -21.31
C TYR A 35 -8.22 -7.04 -22.55
N ASP A 36 -8.96 -8.00 -23.11
CA ASP A 36 -8.54 -8.74 -24.31
C ASP A 36 -8.38 -7.78 -25.52
N ILE A 37 -9.34 -6.86 -25.71
CA ILE A 37 -9.25 -5.83 -26.79
C ILE A 37 -8.03 -4.92 -26.55
N MET A 38 -7.79 -4.48 -25.30
CA MET A 38 -6.59 -3.70 -25.00
C MET A 38 -5.31 -4.48 -25.28
N ALA A 39 -5.28 -5.78 -24.96
CA ALA A 39 -4.15 -6.65 -25.22
C ALA A 39 -3.86 -6.81 -26.74
N GLU A 40 -4.91 -7.01 -27.56
CA GLU A 40 -4.80 -7.09 -29.01
C GLU A 40 -4.16 -5.83 -29.63
N VAL A 41 -4.44 -4.65 -29.05
CA VAL A 41 -3.92 -3.37 -29.56
C VAL A 41 -2.53 -3.05 -29.01
N LYS A 42 -2.33 -3.24 -27.70
CA LYS A 42 -1.13 -2.74 -26.99
C LYS A 42 0.07 -3.68 -27.06
N ILE A 43 -0.14 -4.98 -26.95
CA ILE A 43 0.98 -5.95 -26.97
C ILE A 43 1.81 -5.87 -28.25
N PRO A 44 1.21 -5.74 -29.48
CA PRO A 44 1.99 -5.54 -30.69
C PRO A 44 2.82 -4.25 -30.74
N LEU A 45 2.47 -3.27 -29.88
CA LEU A 45 3.21 -2.02 -29.74
C LEU A 45 4.31 -2.09 -28.66
N GLY A 46 4.48 -3.25 -28.02
CA GLY A 46 5.39 -3.41 -26.88
C GLY A 46 4.87 -2.84 -25.57
N GLU A 47 3.57 -2.52 -25.49
CA GLU A 47 2.91 -1.97 -24.30
C GLU A 47 2.09 -3.05 -23.59
N LEU A 48 2.00 -2.97 -22.26
CA LEU A 48 1.14 -3.85 -21.48
C LEU A 48 -0.28 -3.28 -21.37
N PRO A 49 -1.33 -4.13 -21.47
CA PRO A 49 -2.69 -3.69 -21.20
C PRO A 49 -2.85 -3.42 -19.69
N MET A 50 -3.38 -2.26 -19.35
CA MET A 50 -3.69 -1.89 -17.98
C MET A 50 -5.18 -1.61 -17.85
N LEU A 51 -5.89 -2.49 -17.18
CA LEU A 51 -7.32 -2.34 -16.90
C LEU A 51 -7.54 -2.24 -15.39
N TRP A 52 -8.43 -1.35 -15.02
CA TRP A 52 -8.91 -1.14 -13.66
C TRP A 52 -10.40 -1.48 -13.60
N GLY A 53 -10.73 -2.61 -12.98
CA GLY A 53 -12.09 -3.13 -12.90
C GLY A 53 -12.79 -2.79 -11.59
N ARG A 54 -14.08 -2.38 -11.65
CA ARG A 54 -14.86 -2.10 -10.44
C ARG A 54 -15.37 -3.37 -9.81
N SER A 55 -16.15 -4.12 -10.54
CA SER A 55 -16.76 -5.35 -10.06
C SER A 55 -15.95 -6.58 -10.45
N GLY A 56 -16.07 -7.64 -9.68
CA GLY A 56 -15.32 -8.84 -9.88
C GLY A 56 -16.05 -10.12 -9.49
N TYR A 57 -15.58 -11.22 -10.05
CA TYR A 57 -16.02 -12.59 -9.78
C TYR A 57 -14.86 -13.55 -9.96
N ALA A 58 -15.10 -14.86 -9.85
CA ALA A 58 -14.11 -15.88 -10.13
C ALA A 58 -13.44 -15.65 -11.52
N GLY A 59 -12.13 -15.54 -11.54
CA GLY A 59 -11.34 -15.17 -12.72
C GLY A 59 -10.83 -13.72 -12.73
N SER A 60 -11.42 -12.83 -11.94
CA SER A 60 -11.03 -11.40 -11.93
C SER A 60 -9.60 -11.14 -11.44
N HIS A 61 -8.95 -12.09 -10.77
CA HIS A 61 -7.52 -12.02 -10.44
C HIS A 61 -6.62 -11.95 -11.68
N THR A 62 -7.13 -12.27 -12.87
CA THR A 62 -6.42 -12.10 -14.16
C THR A 62 -6.51 -10.68 -14.71
N ILE A 63 -7.30 -9.80 -14.09
CA ILE A 63 -7.39 -8.38 -14.41
C ILE A 63 -6.41 -7.63 -13.50
N PRO A 64 -5.55 -6.74 -14.04
CA PRO A 64 -4.43 -6.18 -13.29
C PRO A 64 -4.80 -5.44 -12.02
N ALA A 65 -5.93 -4.71 -12.02
CA ALA A 65 -6.28 -3.86 -10.90
C ALA A 65 -7.79 -3.78 -10.65
N ALA A 66 -8.16 -3.52 -9.40
CA ALA A 66 -9.54 -3.28 -8.99
C ALA A 66 -9.64 -2.11 -8.02
N TRP A 67 -10.84 -1.56 -7.83
CA TRP A 67 -11.10 -0.57 -6.78
C TRP A 67 -12.45 -0.81 -6.11
N ALA A 68 -12.66 -0.12 -4.99
CA ALA A 68 -13.83 -0.30 -4.13
C ALA A 68 -15.17 0.20 -4.71
N GLY A 69 -15.16 0.80 -5.90
CA GLY A 69 -16.35 1.46 -6.46
C GLY A 69 -16.70 2.76 -5.72
N ASP A 70 -17.97 3.15 -5.82
CA ASP A 70 -18.50 4.39 -5.25
C ASP A 70 -18.64 4.25 -3.73
N SER A 71 -17.68 4.75 -2.99
CA SER A 71 -17.64 4.71 -1.54
C SER A 71 -18.17 6.01 -0.91
N SER A 72 -18.78 5.91 0.26
CA SER A 72 -19.10 7.09 1.07
C SER A 72 -17.84 7.71 1.67
N THR A 73 -17.91 9.01 1.97
CA THR A 73 -16.80 9.76 2.60
C THR A 73 -16.57 9.41 4.07
N HIS A 74 -17.53 8.79 4.75
CA HIS A 74 -17.47 8.52 6.17
C HIS A 74 -16.38 7.51 6.55
N LEU A 75 -15.69 7.74 7.66
CA LEU A 75 -14.57 6.91 8.14
C LEU A 75 -14.95 5.45 8.37
N ASN A 76 -16.15 5.17 8.90
CA ASN A 76 -16.64 3.81 9.07
C ASN A 76 -16.83 3.07 7.74
N ASN A 77 -17.16 3.78 6.66
CA ASN A 77 -17.21 3.21 5.32
C ASN A 77 -15.80 2.91 4.81
N HIS A 78 -14.81 3.76 5.09
CA HIS A 78 -13.41 3.49 4.76
C HIS A 78 -12.88 2.24 5.49
N ALA A 79 -13.33 1.97 6.71
CA ALA A 79 -13.04 0.72 7.39
C ALA A 79 -13.61 -0.51 6.63
N CYS A 80 -14.84 -0.40 6.09
CA CYS A 80 -15.43 -1.42 5.23
C CYS A 80 -14.64 -1.58 3.91
N ILE A 81 -14.19 -0.48 3.32
CA ILE A 81 -13.35 -0.46 2.13
C ILE A 81 -12.06 -1.26 2.37
N LEU A 82 -11.36 -1.02 3.48
CA LEU A 82 -10.16 -1.79 3.80
C LEU A 82 -10.44 -3.28 3.94
N ARG A 83 -11.50 -3.68 4.67
CA ARG A 83 -11.89 -5.09 4.79
C ARG A 83 -12.18 -5.72 3.42
N GLY A 84 -12.90 -4.99 2.56
CA GLY A 84 -13.16 -5.41 1.18
C GLY A 84 -11.88 -5.58 0.36
N GLY A 85 -10.94 -4.63 0.45
CA GLY A 85 -9.65 -4.69 -0.21
C GLY A 85 -8.78 -5.85 0.25
N LEU A 86 -8.75 -6.13 1.57
CA LEU A 86 -8.02 -7.27 2.11
C LEU A 86 -8.66 -8.61 1.70
N SER A 87 -9.99 -8.67 1.61
CA SER A 87 -10.71 -9.83 1.06
C SER A 87 -10.42 -10.05 -0.42
N ALA A 88 -10.36 -8.95 -1.21
CA ALA A 88 -9.96 -9.00 -2.61
C ALA A 88 -8.52 -9.50 -2.76
N ALA A 89 -7.60 -9.01 -1.93
CA ALA A 89 -6.21 -9.46 -1.89
C ALA A 89 -6.10 -10.97 -1.59
N MET A 90 -6.85 -11.47 -0.61
CA MET A 90 -6.94 -12.91 -0.30
C MET A 90 -7.57 -13.74 -1.44
N SER A 91 -8.29 -13.09 -2.35
CA SER A 91 -8.86 -13.69 -3.56
C SER A 91 -7.94 -13.57 -4.79
N GLY A 92 -6.70 -13.11 -4.59
CA GLY A 92 -5.69 -13.02 -5.64
C GLY A 92 -5.74 -11.74 -6.47
N ILE A 93 -6.46 -10.69 -6.06
CA ILE A 93 -6.40 -9.38 -6.72
C ILE A 93 -5.08 -8.69 -6.37
N PRO A 94 -4.17 -8.47 -7.33
CA PRO A 94 -2.80 -8.03 -7.03
C PRO A 94 -2.70 -6.56 -6.64
N PHE A 95 -3.48 -5.69 -7.34
CA PHE A 95 -3.48 -4.25 -7.13
C PHE A 95 -4.91 -3.78 -6.85
N TRP A 96 -5.06 -3.05 -5.77
CA TRP A 96 -6.36 -2.57 -5.33
C TRP A 96 -6.25 -1.12 -4.83
N GLY A 97 -7.33 -0.36 -5.01
CA GLY A 97 -7.42 1.01 -4.54
C GLY A 97 -8.84 1.42 -4.23
N PHE A 98 -9.02 2.70 -3.96
CA PHE A 98 -10.31 3.31 -3.70
C PHE A 98 -10.25 4.80 -4.01
N ASP A 99 -11.40 5.46 -4.00
CA ASP A 99 -11.51 6.89 -4.21
C ASP A 99 -11.15 7.65 -2.93
N MET A 100 -9.94 8.24 -2.88
CA MET A 100 -9.47 9.03 -1.74
C MET A 100 -10.38 10.25 -1.54
N GLY A 101 -10.84 10.43 -0.30
CA GLY A 101 -11.86 11.40 0.06
C GLY A 101 -13.29 10.88 -0.07
N GLY A 102 -13.46 9.62 -0.50
CA GLY A 102 -14.76 9.00 -0.81
C GLY A 102 -15.39 9.53 -2.10
N PHE A 103 -16.22 8.73 -2.76
CA PHE A 103 -16.85 9.12 -4.01
C PHE A 103 -18.04 10.05 -3.78
N TYR A 104 -18.92 9.72 -2.84
CA TYR A 104 -20.10 10.51 -2.56
C TYR A 104 -20.35 10.63 -1.04
N ASN A 105 -21.15 11.62 -0.66
CA ASN A 105 -21.76 11.70 0.65
C ASN A 105 -23.16 12.31 0.52
N THR A 106 -24.07 11.87 1.38
CA THR A 106 -25.39 12.46 1.51
C THR A 106 -25.66 12.75 2.97
N ASP A 107 -26.25 13.90 3.28
CA ASP A 107 -26.75 14.21 4.60
C ASP A 107 -28.01 13.40 4.95
N HIS A 108 -28.57 13.64 6.13
CA HIS A 108 -29.78 12.94 6.60
C HIS A 108 -31.02 13.23 5.76
N GLU A 109 -31.02 14.30 4.97
CA GLU A 109 -32.09 14.69 4.06
C GLU A 109 -31.86 14.16 2.64
N GLY A 110 -30.69 13.52 2.37
CA GLY A 110 -30.32 12.96 1.08
C GLY A 110 -29.66 13.97 0.13
N TYR A 111 -29.28 15.16 0.60
CA TYR A 111 -28.52 16.12 -0.18
C TYR A 111 -27.04 15.76 -0.24
N GLU A 112 -26.44 15.97 -1.40
CA GLU A 112 -25.02 15.72 -1.60
C GLU A 112 -24.18 16.68 -0.76
N CYS A 113 -23.24 16.15 0.02
CA CYS A 113 -22.33 16.92 0.84
C CYS A 113 -20.87 16.54 0.56
N VAL A 114 -19.95 17.41 0.97
CA VAL A 114 -18.50 17.16 0.91
C VAL A 114 -18.04 16.46 2.18
N PRO A 115 -16.93 15.71 2.13
CA PRO A 115 -16.33 15.19 3.36
C PRO A 115 -15.88 16.32 4.28
N THR A 116 -15.86 16.07 5.57
CA THR A 116 -15.18 16.94 6.52
C THR A 116 -13.67 16.95 6.25
N ASP A 117 -12.96 17.97 6.74
CA ASP A 117 -11.51 18.04 6.60
C ASP A 117 -10.83 16.79 7.19
N GLU A 118 -11.32 16.29 8.32
CA GLU A 118 -10.78 15.10 8.96
C GLU A 118 -11.03 13.84 8.14
N GLU A 119 -12.25 13.61 7.66
CA GLU A 119 -12.58 12.47 6.78
C GLU A 119 -11.68 12.48 5.55
N TYR A 120 -11.50 13.65 4.94
CA TYR A 120 -10.62 13.81 3.79
C TYR A 120 -9.16 13.46 4.12
N ILE A 121 -8.62 14.03 5.20
CA ILE A 121 -7.23 13.81 5.62
C ILE A 121 -6.99 12.31 5.93
N ARG A 122 -7.85 11.67 6.74
CA ARG A 122 -7.73 10.25 7.09
C ARG A 122 -7.83 9.35 5.87
N SER A 123 -8.76 9.65 4.97
CA SER A 123 -8.90 8.95 3.70
C SER A 123 -7.64 9.07 2.83
N CYS A 124 -7.06 10.26 2.71
CA CYS A 124 -5.83 10.46 1.96
C CYS A 124 -4.63 9.75 2.60
N GLN A 125 -4.49 9.80 3.92
CA GLN A 125 -3.46 9.04 4.64
C GLN A 125 -3.53 7.54 4.32
N PHE A 126 -4.72 6.94 4.39
CA PHE A 126 -4.93 5.55 3.98
C PHE A 126 -4.57 5.32 2.51
N GLY A 127 -5.03 6.19 1.61
CA GLY A 127 -4.80 6.05 0.17
C GLY A 127 -3.35 6.15 -0.24
N PHE A 128 -2.54 7.01 0.41
CA PHE A 128 -1.12 7.14 0.09
C PHE A 128 -0.28 5.91 0.48
N PHE A 129 -0.74 5.10 1.42
CA PHE A 129 -0.13 3.82 1.77
C PHE A 129 -0.84 2.62 1.13
N ASN A 130 -1.52 2.82 0.01
CA ASN A 130 -2.15 1.74 -0.74
C ASN A 130 -1.40 1.46 -2.05
N SER A 131 -1.72 0.34 -2.73
CA SER A 131 -1.12 0.01 -4.02
C SER A 131 -1.48 1.02 -5.10
N LEU A 132 -2.72 1.46 -5.14
CA LEU A 132 -3.22 2.49 -6.05
C LEU A 132 -3.74 3.69 -5.24
N SER A 133 -3.39 4.90 -5.68
CA SER A 133 -3.81 6.15 -5.03
C SER A 133 -4.41 7.10 -6.05
N ARG A 134 -5.65 7.54 -5.82
CA ARG A 134 -6.38 8.42 -6.71
C ARG A 134 -7.35 9.29 -5.91
N CYS A 135 -7.26 10.62 -6.04
CA CYS A 135 -8.32 11.52 -5.61
C CYS A 135 -9.47 11.46 -6.61
N HIS A 136 -10.66 11.08 -6.18
CA HIS A 136 -11.83 10.99 -7.04
C HIS A 136 -13.12 11.11 -6.22
N GLY A 137 -14.16 11.68 -6.83
CA GLY A 137 -15.47 11.81 -6.22
C GLY A 137 -16.39 12.70 -7.03
N LYS A 138 -17.66 12.75 -6.66
CA LYS A 138 -18.68 13.63 -7.28
C LYS A 138 -18.44 15.11 -7.03
N THR A 139 -17.89 15.46 -5.86
CA THR A 139 -17.50 16.82 -5.51
C THR A 139 -15.98 16.96 -5.58
N PRO A 140 -15.42 18.18 -5.62
CA PRO A 140 -13.97 18.38 -5.69
C PRO A 140 -13.21 17.63 -4.60
N ARG A 141 -12.08 17.01 -4.97
CA ARG A 141 -11.19 16.25 -4.08
C ARG A 141 -9.76 16.81 -4.06
N GLU A 142 -9.56 17.96 -4.66
CA GLU A 142 -8.29 18.67 -4.60
C GLU A 142 -8.06 19.22 -3.19
N PRO A 143 -6.83 19.08 -2.63
CA PRO A 143 -6.55 19.35 -1.22
C PRO A 143 -6.85 20.78 -0.77
N TRP A 144 -6.71 21.76 -1.66
CA TRP A 144 -7.00 23.15 -1.35
C TRP A 144 -8.49 23.46 -1.07
N ASN A 145 -9.40 22.54 -1.43
CA ASN A 145 -10.84 22.68 -1.11
C ASN A 145 -11.15 22.36 0.36
N PHE A 146 -10.20 21.79 1.11
CA PHE A 146 -10.33 21.33 2.50
C PHE A 146 -9.47 22.18 3.47
N GLY A 147 -9.05 23.36 3.04
CA GLY A 147 -8.30 24.32 3.83
C GLY A 147 -6.80 24.04 3.93
N GLU A 148 -6.06 25.05 4.40
CA GLU A 148 -4.58 25.01 4.45
C GLU A 148 -4.00 23.83 5.26
N LYS A 149 -4.68 23.41 6.33
CA LYS A 149 -4.23 22.30 7.16
C LYS A 149 -4.29 20.99 6.39
N ALA A 150 -5.39 20.73 5.69
CA ALA A 150 -5.58 19.55 4.87
C ALA A 150 -4.58 19.52 3.71
N GLU A 151 -4.39 20.66 3.04
CA GLU A 151 -3.43 20.80 1.93
C GLU A 151 -1.98 20.47 2.39
N LYS A 152 -1.55 21.00 3.55
CA LYS A 152 -0.22 20.72 4.11
C LYS A 152 -0.05 19.24 4.46
N ILE A 153 -1.06 18.62 5.07
CA ILE A 153 -1.01 17.21 5.43
C ILE A 153 -1.03 16.34 4.17
N PHE A 154 -1.88 16.65 3.20
CA PHE A 154 -1.91 15.97 1.90
C PHE A 154 -0.54 16.01 1.24
N LYS A 155 0.07 17.21 1.13
CA LYS A 155 1.40 17.36 0.55
C LYS A 155 2.45 16.53 1.27
N LYS A 156 2.45 16.52 2.61
CA LYS A 156 3.36 15.69 3.42
C LYS A 156 3.29 14.22 3.03
N PHE A 157 2.11 13.64 2.96
CA PHE A 157 1.95 12.21 2.64
C PHE A 157 2.14 11.90 1.15
N ASN A 158 1.79 12.82 0.28
CA ASN A 158 2.12 12.73 -1.14
C ASN A 158 3.64 12.71 -1.36
N ASP A 159 4.37 13.59 -0.69
CA ASP A 159 5.84 13.63 -0.74
C ASP A 159 6.44 12.30 -0.23
N ILE A 160 5.94 11.77 0.91
CA ILE A 160 6.37 10.48 1.45
C ILE A 160 6.10 9.34 0.44
N ARG A 161 4.93 9.30 -0.20
CA ARG A 161 4.62 8.30 -1.21
C ARG A 161 5.59 8.38 -2.40
N HIS A 162 5.94 9.59 -2.85
CA HIS A 162 6.90 9.75 -3.93
C HIS A 162 8.31 9.30 -3.53
N LEU A 163 8.74 9.57 -2.31
CA LEU A 163 10.01 9.04 -1.80
C LEU A 163 9.99 7.51 -1.68
N LEU A 164 8.84 6.90 -1.42
CA LEU A 164 8.66 5.44 -1.36
C LEU A 164 8.50 4.76 -2.74
N LEU A 165 8.54 5.48 -3.86
CA LEU A 165 8.35 4.89 -5.18
C LEU A 165 9.28 3.69 -5.47
N PRO A 166 10.57 3.70 -5.13
CA PRO A 166 11.42 2.53 -5.34
C PRO A 166 10.92 1.28 -4.59
N TYR A 167 10.51 1.46 -3.33
CA TYR A 167 9.93 0.38 -2.54
C TYR A 167 8.62 -0.14 -3.14
N LEU A 168 7.71 0.77 -3.52
CA LEU A 168 6.42 0.42 -4.11
C LEU A 168 6.60 -0.29 -5.45
N TYR A 169 7.46 0.23 -6.33
CA TYR A 169 7.75 -0.37 -7.62
C TYR A 169 8.34 -1.78 -7.47
N SER A 170 9.37 -1.93 -6.64
CA SER A 170 9.96 -3.23 -6.34
C SER A 170 8.93 -4.21 -5.75
N THR A 171 8.06 -3.74 -4.85
CA THR A 171 6.97 -4.56 -4.28
C THR A 171 5.98 -4.99 -5.35
N THR A 172 5.59 -4.12 -6.28
CA THR A 172 4.69 -4.48 -7.38
C THR A 172 5.31 -5.51 -8.31
N TYR A 173 6.61 -5.39 -8.57
CA TYR A 173 7.32 -6.37 -9.39
C TYR A 173 7.43 -7.73 -8.69
N LYS A 174 7.73 -7.73 -7.39
CA LYS A 174 7.70 -8.95 -6.56
C LYS A 174 6.30 -9.60 -6.56
N THR A 175 5.23 -8.79 -6.53
CA THR A 175 3.85 -9.28 -6.67
C THR A 175 3.64 -9.98 -8.00
N HIS A 176 4.13 -9.42 -9.11
CA HIS A 176 4.05 -10.05 -10.44
C HIS A 176 4.77 -11.40 -10.48
N LEU A 177 5.90 -11.55 -9.79
CA LEU A 177 6.67 -12.80 -9.77
C LEU A 177 6.10 -13.88 -8.84
N SER A 178 5.40 -13.48 -7.78
CA SER A 178 4.99 -14.39 -6.68
C SER A 178 3.50 -14.59 -6.55
N ASP A 179 2.69 -13.80 -7.26
CA ASP A 179 1.23 -13.71 -7.11
C ASP A 179 0.76 -13.28 -5.70
N ILE A 180 1.69 -12.83 -4.84
CA ILE A 180 1.35 -12.30 -3.52
C ILE A 180 0.99 -10.81 -3.66
N PRO A 181 -0.22 -10.38 -3.24
CA PRO A 181 -0.69 -9.02 -3.46
C PRO A 181 0.15 -7.96 -2.75
N VAL A 182 0.08 -6.71 -3.24
CA VAL A 182 0.82 -5.57 -2.66
C VAL A 182 0.32 -5.24 -1.26
N ILE A 183 -1.02 -5.20 -1.06
CA ILE A 183 -1.61 -5.07 0.28
C ILE A 183 -1.97 -6.45 0.82
N ARG A 184 -1.61 -6.73 2.06
CA ARG A 184 -1.75 -8.06 2.65
C ARG A 184 -2.37 -7.99 4.03
N PRO A 185 -3.42 -8.75 4.34
CA PRO A 185 -3.93 -8.83 5.70
C PRO A 185 -2.84 -9.43 6.63
N VAL A 186 -2.85 -9.02 7.89
CA VAL A 186 -1.84 -9.45 8.88
C VAL A 186 -1.75 -10.97 8.96
N VAL A 187 -2.87 -11.68 8.85
CA VAL A 187 -2.92 -13.14 8.88
C VAL A 187 -2.18 -13.81 7.71
N MET A 188 -2.03 -13.16 6.57
CA MET A 188 -1.26 -13.69 5.43
C MET A 188 0.24 -13.75 5.76
N GLU A 189 0.76 -12.74 6.46
CA GLU A 189 2.17 -12.66 6.87
C GLU A 189 2.47 -13.44 8.16
N TYR A 190 1.44 -13.65 9.01
CA TYR A 190 1.56 -14.32 10.30
C TYR A 190 0.44 -15.37 10.48
N PRO A 191 0.38 -16.43 9.64
CA PRO A 191 -0.73 -17.40 9.64
C PRO A 191 -0.84 -18.22 10.93
N GLU A 192 0.26 -18.40 11.65
CA GLU A 192 0.30 -19.16 12.91
C GLU A 192 -0.10 -18.29 14.13
N ASP A 193 -0.15 -16.97 13.96
CA ASP A 193 -0.56 -16.06 15.01
C ASP A 193 -2.09 -15.99 15.10
N ARG A 194 -2.64 -16.48 16.22
CA ARG A 194 -4.08 -16.48 16.44
C ARG A 194 -4.69 -15.09 16.50
N SER A 195 -3.94 -14.10 17.04
CA SER A 195 -4.40 -12.72 17.12
C SER A 195 -4.50 -12.09 15.75
N ALA A 196 -3.56 -12.39 14.85
CA ALA A 196 -3.55 -11.88 13.49
C ALA A 196 -4.85 -12.19 12.69
N ARG A 197 -5.56 -13.26 13.07
CA ARG A 197 -6.83 -13.64 12.43
C ARG A 197 -7.98 -12.68 12.69
N ASN A 198 -7.86 -11.84 13.72
CA ASN A 198 -8.88 -10.88 14.13
C ASN A 198 -8.45 -9.43 13.89
N VAL A 199 -7.33 -9.22 13.19
CA VAL A 199 -6.82 -7.90 12.83
C VAL A 199 -7.38 -7.54 11.46
N GLU A 200 -8.40 -6.68 11.44
CA GLU A 200 -9.16 -6.37 10.23
C GLU A 200 -8.84 -4.99 9.64
N LEU A 201 -8.27 -4.09 10.44
CA LEU A 201 -8.04 -2.68 10.08
C LEU A 201 -6.55 -2.31 10.01
N GLU A 202 -5.70 -3.32 9.95
CA GLU A 202 -4.27 -3.19 9.74
C GLU A 202 -3.85 -4.08 8.57
N TYR A 203 -2.83 -3.65 7.83
CA TYR A 203 -2.35 -4.43 6.70
C TYR A 203 -0.88 -4.18 6.42
N PHE A 204 -0.26 -5.14 5.76
CA PHE A 204 1.07 -4.96 5.19
C PHE A 204 0.99 -4.31 3.82
N LEU A 205 1.78 -3.27 3.62
CA LEU A 205 2.13 -2.73 2.31
C LEU A 205 3.48 -3.37 1.91
N GLY A 206 3.44 -4.30 0.96
CA GLY A 206 4.56 -5.20 0.74
C GLY A 206 4.76 -6.16 1.92
N ASP A 207 6.00 -6.50 2.22
CA ASP A 207 6.37 -7.40 3.31
C ASP A 207 7.11 -6.68 4.45
N SER A 208 7.33 -5.38 4.32
CA SER A 208 8.19 -4.60 5.21
C SER A 208 7.45 -3.56 6.03
N LEU A 209 6.33 -3.02 5.54
CA LEU A 209 5.57 -1.96 6.21
C LEU A 209 4.22 -2.45 6.71
N LEU A 210 3.97 -2.34 8.01
CA LEU A 210 2.64 -2.52 8.62
C LEU A 210 1.97 -1.15 8.72
N VAL A 211 0.82 -0.98 8.09
CA VAL A 211 0.05 0.27 8.00
C VAL A 211 -1.23 0.14 8.81
N VAL A 212 -1.53 1.14 9.63
CA VAL A 212 -2.71 1.18 10.50
C VAL A 212 -3.53 2.45 10.22
N PRO A 213 -4.43 2.42 9.23
CA PRO A 213 -5.29 3.56 8.97
C PRO A 213 -6.21 3.88 10.14
N VAL A 214 -6.52 5.15 10.31
CA VAL A 214 -7.41 5.64 11.37
C VAL A 214 -8.79 5.88 10.79
N PHE A 215 -9.80 5.18 11.30
CA PHE A 215 -11.17 5.22 10.80
C PHE A 215 -12.20 5.67 11.85
N ASP A 216 -11.73 6.26 12.92
CA ASP A 216 -12.57 6.90 13.94
C ASP A 216 -12.00 8.27 14.33
N GLN A 217 -12.71 8.97 15.20
CA GLN A 217 -12.33 10.28 15.71
C GLN A 217 -11.77 10.21 17.14
N GLU A 218 -11.31 9.03 17.57
CA GLU A 218 -10.69 8.86 18.87
C GLU A 218 -9.24 9.38 18.85
N ASP A 219 -8.79 9.92 19.96
CA ASP A 219 -7.40 10.41 20.13
C ASP A 219 -6.39 9.26 20.30
N GLU A 220 -6.86 8.04 20.50
CA GLU A 220 -6.03 6.86 20.74
C GLU A 220 -6.65 5.61 20.11
N ILE A 221 -5.82 4.80 19.43
CA ILE A 221 -6.23 3.53 18.85
C ILE A 221 -5.40 2.37 19.40
N ASP A 222 -5.98 1.18 19.39
CA ASP A 222 -5.27 -0.07 19.66
C ASP A 222 -4.68 -0.63 18.36
N VAL A 223 -3.37 -0.91 18.38
CA VAL A 223 -2.61 -1.45 17.24
C VAL A 223 -2.06 -2.82 17.62
N TYR A 224 -2.27 -3.81 16.78
CA TYR A 224 -1.66 -5.12 16.94
C TYR A 224 -0.31 -5.19 16.24
N LEU A 225 0.75 -5.34 16.99
CA LEU A 225 2.07 -5.62 16.43
C LEU A 225 2.36 -7.12 16.58
N PRO A 226 2.44 -7.89 15.47
CA PRO A 226 2.83 -9.30 15.52
C PRO A 226 4.19 -9.52 16.18
N ASN A 227 4.49 -10.78 16.55
CA ASN A 227 5.75 -11.10 17.23
C ASN A 227 6.96 -10.64 16.41
N GLY A 228 7.93 -10.01 17.08
CA GLY A 228 9.13 -9.43 16.49
C GLY A 228 9.43 -8.04 17.02
N GLN A 229 10.37 -7.36 16.39
CA GLN A 229 10.69 -5.96 16.67
C GLN A 229 10.15 -5.07 15.54
N TRP A 230 9.72 -3.89 15.90
CA TRP A 230 9.11 -2.90 15.02
C TRP A 230 9.72 -1.53 15.25
N ILE A 231 9.82 -0.73 14.19
CA ILE A 231 10.19 0.69 14.28
C ILE A 231 9.04 1.51 13.71
N ASP A 232 8.56 2.47 14.48
CA ASP A 232 7.62 3.47 13.95
C ASP A 232 8.33 4.33 12.91
N LEU A 233 7.77 4.39 11.70
CA LEU A 233 8.39 5.06 10.55
C LEU A 233 8.60 6.56 10.78
N PHE A 234 7.78 7.19 11.62
CA PHE A 234 7.79 8.65 11.81
C PHE A 234 8.46 9.10 13.10
N THR A 235 8.33 8.32 14.15
CA THR A 235 8.91 8.66 15.46
C THR A 235 10.22 7.94 15.73
N HIS A 236 10.55 6.94 14.93
CA HIS A 236 11.69 6.03 15.07
C HIS A 236 11.68 5.24 16.39
N GLU A 237 10.53 5.23 17.08
CA GLU A 237 10.36 4.46 18.30
C GLU A 237 10.45 2.96 18.00
N ARG A 238 11.29 2.27 18.79
CA ARG A 238 11.42 0.83 18.73
C ARG A 238 10.40 0.17 19.66
N ILE A 239 9.67 -0.81 19.14
CA ILE A 239 8.55 -1.44 19.84
C ILE A 239 8.66 -2.95 19.72
N LYS A 240 8.56 -3.64 20.86
CA LYS A 240 8.43 -5.10 20.85
C LYS A 240 6.99 -5.51 20.57
N GLY A 241 6.82 -6.33 19.54
CA GLY A 241 5.53 -6.91 19.17
C GLY A 241 5.10 -8.12 20.00
N GLY A 242 4.18 -8.93 19.45
CA GLY A 242 3.47 -10.02 20.11
C GLY A 242 2.34 -9.52 21.01
N ARG A 243 1.83 -8.30 20.78
CA ARG A 243 0.84 -7.67 21.66
C ARG A 243 0.11 -6.52 21.00
N TRP A 244 -1.02 -6.13 21.58
CA TRP A 244 -1.67 -4.86 21.32
C TRP A 244 -0.93 -3.71 22.02
N VAL A 245 -0.80 -2.59 21.34
CA VAL A 245 -0.20 -1.35 21.87
C VAL A 245 -1.12 -0.17 21.57
N LYS A 246 -1.22 0.76 22.52
CA LYS A 246 -2.00 1.98 22.33
C LYS A 246 -1.18 3.05 21.63
N ARG A 247 -1.79 3.76 20.69
CA ARG A 247 -1.18 4.86 19.96
C ARG A 247 -2.06 6.09 19.99
N LYS A 248 -1.50 7.20 20.43
CA LYS A 248 -2.12 8.52 20.27
C LYS A 248 -2.04 8.94 18.81
N ILE A 249 -3.15 9.43 18.30
CA ILE A 249 -3.29 9.78 16.88
C ILE A 249 -3.56 11.27 16.73
N GLU A 250 -2.56 11.99 16.26
CA GLU A 250 -2.72 13.35 15.79
C GLU A 250 -3.21 13.33 14.33
N LEU A 251 -3.94 14.35 13.91
CA LEU A 251 -4.55 14.39 12.58
C LEU A 251 -3.52 14.35 11.44
N ASP A 252 -2.30 14.82 11.68
CA ASP A 252 -1.20 14.78 10.70
C ASP A 252 -0.34 13.51 10.78
N LYS A 253 -0.83 12.47 11.46
CA LYS A 253 -0.14 11.19 11.66
C LYS A 253 -1.02 10.00 11.29
N ILE A 254 -0.37 8.96 10.79
CA ILE A 254 -0.89 7.61 10.60
C ILE A 254 0.18 6.64 11.13
N PRO A 255 -0.15 5.66 11.96
CA PRO A 255 0.83 4.67 12.38
C PRO A 255 1.29 3.80 11.21
N VAL A 256 2.59 3.78 10.98
CA VAL A 256 3.24 2.90 10.00
C VAL A 256 4.51 2.36 10.65
N PHE A 257 4.67 1.04 10.63
CA PHE A 257 5.78 0.37 11.30
C PHE A 257 6.63 -0.42 10.33
N ILE A 258 7.94 -0.32 10.48
CA ILE A 258 8.92 -1.11 9.76
C ILE A 258 9.13 -2.43 10.50
N ARG A 259 9.03 -3.54 9.78
CA ARG A 259 9.29 -4.88 10.28
C ARG A 259 10.79 -5.13 10.42
N GLN A 260 11.22 -5.83 11.48
CA GLN A 260 12.62 -6.23 11.65
C GLN A 260 13.15 -7.07 10.47
N ASN A 261 14.46 -6.98 10.24
CA ASN A 261 15.20 -7.69 9.20
C ASN A 261 14.65 -7.43 7.79
N LYS A 262 14.28 -6.16 7.54
CA LYS A 262 13.77 -5.67 6.27
C LYS A 262 14.51 -4.43 5.81
N MET A 263 14.46 -4.20 4.49
CA MET A 263 14.93 -2.97 3.87
C MET A 263 13.79 -2.21 3.22
N ILE A 264 13.93 -0.90 3.15
CA ILE A 264 13.01 -0.01 2.43
C ILE A 264 13.87 0.95 1.59
N PRO A 265 13.98 0.71 0.29
CA PRO A 265 14.64 1.65 -0.61
C PRO A 265 13.74 2.87 -0.83
N MET A 266 14.29 4.06 -0.65
CA MET A 266 13.62 5.34 -0.84
C MET A 266 14.43 6.24 -1.76
N LEU A 267 13.77 7.20 -2.40
CA LEU A 267 14.46 8.29 -3.09
C LEU A 267 15.03 9.28 -2.06
N THR A 268 16.17 9.87 -2.38
CA THR A 268 16.78 10.96 -1.57
C THR A 268 16.08 12.31 -1.82
N LYS A 269 15.37 12.46 -2.92
CA LYS A 269 14.58 13.64 -3.29
C LYS A 269 13.34 13.22 -4.07
N ILE A 270 12.32 14.06 -4.04
CA ILE A 270 11.11 13.87 -4.85
C ILE A 270 11.50 14.06 -6.33
N PRO A 271 11.11 13.10 -7.22
CA PRO A 271 11.40 13.21 -8.64
C PRO A 271 10.57 14.34 -9.28
N GLU A 272 11.14 15.02 -10.28
CA GLU A 272 10.44 16.08 -11.03
C GLU A 272 9.41 15.48 -12.00
N ASN A 273 9.65 14.25 -12.47
CA ASN A 273 8.72 13.50 -13.28
C ASN A 273 8.87 11.99 -13.04
N ILE A 274 7.87 11.20 -13.47
CA ILE A 274 7.82 9.74 -13.24
C ILE A 274 8.77 8.94 -14.15
N GLU A 275 9.38 9.56 -15.14
CA GLU A 275 10.31 8.91 -16.07
C GLU A 275 11.75 8.94 -15.56
N GLU A 276 12.00 9.66 -14.46
CA GLU A 276 13.33 9.67 -13.82
C GLU A 276 13.68 8.30 -13.29
N LYS A 277 14.92 7.86 -13.55
CA LYS A 277 15.44 6.64 -12.96
C LYS A 277 15.61 6.80 -11.45
N TYR A 278 15.40 5.71 -10.73
CA TYR A 278 15.59 5.66 -9.28
C TYR A 278 17.07 5.45 -8.97
N GLU A 279 17.81 6.54 -8.95
CA GLU A 279 19.25 6.57 -8.64
C GLU A 279 19.50 7.20 -7.27
N ASN A 280 20.66 6.93 -6.68
CA ASN A 280 21.07 7.53 -5.41
C ASN A 280 20.08 7.26 -4.26
N LEU A 281 19.74 6.00 -4.04
CA LEU A 281 18.76 5.62 -3.04
C LEU A 281 19.27 5.88 -1.60
N ASP A 282 18.34 6.25 -0.71
CA ASP A 282 18.48 6.07 0.73
C ASP A 282 17.81 4.75 1.11
N VAL A 283 18.57 3.80 1.62
CA VAL A 283 18.06 2.48 1.96
C VAL A 283 17.92 2.36 3.46
N ILE A 284 16.67 2.37 3.94
CA ILE A 284 16.40 2.12 5.36
C ILE A 284 16.58 0.62 5.64
N LEU A 285 17.41 0.31 6.63
CA LEU A 285 17.67 -1.05 7.10
C LEU A 285 17.23 -1.17 8.57
N PHE A 286 16.28 -2.04 8.87
CA PHE A 286 16.01 -2.46 10.24
C PHE A 286 16.63 -3.84 10.47
N CYS A 287 17.86 -3.88 10.97
CA CYS A 287 18.68 -5.07 11.10
C CYS A 287 18.81 -5.51 12.56
N GLU A 288 18.16 -6.62 12.93
CA GLU A 288 18.32 -7.27 14.23
C GLU A 288 19.34 -8.40 14.16
N ASP A 289 19.20 -9.25 13.13
CA ASP A 289 20.07 -10.40 12.88
C ASP A 289 20.75 -10.29 11.51
N GLU A 290 20.02 -10.63 10.48
CA GLU A 290 20.47 -10.60 9.10
C GLU A 290 19.32 -10.12 8.18
N ILE A 291 19.63 -9.24 7.26
CA ILE A 291 18.75 -8.90 6.13
C ILE A 291 19.25 -9.65 4.90
N ARG A 292 18.33 -10.32 4.21
CA ARG A 292 18.51 -10.81 2.85
C ARG A 292 17.28 -10.41 2.07
N ASP A 293 17.44 -9.46 1.18
CA ASP A 293 16.33 -8.90 0.43
C ASP A 293 16.77 -8.52 -0.98
N THR A 294 15.81 -8.25 -1.83
CA THR A 294 16.02 -7.84 -3.21
C THR A 294 15.27 -6.54 -3.50
N TYR A 295 15.92 -5.68 -4.24
CA TYR A 295 15.31 -4.52 -4.89
C TYR A 295 15.18 -4.83 -6.38
N ILE A 296 14.05 -4.52 -6.97
CA ILE A 296 13.82 -4.76 -8.40
C ILE A 296 13.46 -3.44 -9.04
N ASP A 297 14.26 -3.02 -10.02
CA ASP A 297 14.05 -1.83 -10.82
C ASP A 297 14.10 -2.20 -12.30
N ASP A 298 12.99 -1.96 -13.00
CA ASP A 298 12.80 -2.27 -14.43
C ASP A 298 13.28 -3.68 -14.82
N GLY A 299 12.91 -4.67 -14.00
CA GLY A 299 13.31 -6.07 -14.18
C GLY A 299 14.72 -6.42 -13.73
N ASN A 300 15.55 -5.43 -13.38
CA ASN A 300 16.88 -5.66 -12.83
C ASN A 300 16.78 -6.02 -11.34
N VAL A 301 17.14 -7.23 -11.00
CA VAL A 301 17.16 -7.72 -9.62
C VAL A 301 18.48 -7.34 -8.98
N GLN A 302 18.41 -6.51 -7.94
CA GLN A 302 19.55 -6.09 -7.14
C GLN A 302 19.43 -6.68 -5.75
N ASN A 303 20.52 -7.23 -5.22
CA ASN A 303 20.53 -7.95 -3.96
C ASN A 303 21.10 -7.09 -2.84
N LEU A 304 20.58 -7.27 -1.64
CA LEU A 304 21.17 -6.73 -0.43
C LEU A 304 21.27 -7.82 0.63
N LYS A 305 22.45 -7.94 1.19
CA LYS A 305 22.72 -8.73 2.39
C LYS A 305 23.35 -7.79 3.43
N ALA A 306 22.71 -7.67 4.59
CA ALA A 306 23.26 -6.90 5.71
C ALA A 306 23.27 -7.76 6.98
N LYS A 307 24.33 -7.63 7.78
CA LYS A 307 24.52 -8.36 9.04
C LYS A 307 25.33 -7.53 10.02
N ILE A 308 25.01 -7.63 11.30
CA ILE A 308 25.77 -6.97 12.36
C ILE A 308 26.58 -8.04 13.11
N GLU A 309 27.90 -7.87 13.13
CA GLU A 309 28.85 -8.72 13.85
C GLU A 309 29.79 -7.82 14.70
N GLU A 310 29.89 -8.09 16.00
CA GLU A 310 30.77 -7.40 16.94
C GLU A 310 30.77 -5.85 16.82
N GLY A 311 29.56 -5.27 16.70
CA GLY A 311 29.38 -3.80 16.56
C GLY A 311 29.68 -3.24 15.17
N THR A 312 30.03 -4.10 14.21
CA THR A 312 30.23 -3.69 12.81
C THR A 312 29.08 -4.13 11.94
N LEU A 313 28.52 -3.21 11.17
CA LEU A 313 27.52 -3.50 10.14
C LEU A 313 28.25 -3.84 8.83
N PHE A 314 28.02 -5.03 8.32
CA PHE A 314 28.47 -5.47 7.01
C PHE A 314 27.31 -5.44 6.03
N ILE A 315 27.46 -4.70 4.94
CA ILE A 315 26.50 -4.65 3.83
C ILE A 315 27.22 -5.13 2.56
N ASN A 316 26.59 -6.10 1.88
CA ASN A 316 26.98 -6.50 0.54
C ASN A 316 25.79 -6.31 -0.38
N THR A 317 25.93 -5.47 -1.40
CA THR A 317 24.83 -5.08 -2.28
C THR A 317 25.35 -4.66 -3.65
N ASP A 318 24.51 -4.86 -4.67
CA ASP A 318 24.68 -4.31 -6.02
C ASP A 318 23.73 -3.12 -6.30
N MET A 319 23.02 -2.65 -5.26
CA MET A 319 22.18 -1.46 -5.35
C MET A 319 23.01 -0.17 -5.43
N ASP A 320 22.53 0.78 -6.24
CA ASP A 320 23.05 2.15 -6.26
C ASP A 320 22.46 2.96 -5.08
N ALA A 321 23.06 2.80 -3.91
CA ALA A 321 22.66 3.47 -2.69
C ALA A 321 23.67 4.56 -2.31
N SER A 322 23.18 5.79 -2.12
CA SER A 322 23.99 6.91 -1.61
C SER A 322 24.09 6.89 -0.09
N TYR A 323 23.06 6.40 0.59
CA TYR A 323 22.94 6.37 2.04
C TYR A 323 22.30 5.08 2.52
N PHE A 324 22.66 4.69 3.76
CA PHE A 324 21.97 3.66 4.50
C PHE A 324 21.53 4.24 5.85
N THR A 325 20.22 4.35 6.06
CA THR A 325 19.64 4.68 7.37
C THR A 325 19.42 3.40 8.14
N VAL A 326 20.10 3.20 9.26
CA VAL A 326 20.15 1.91 9.93
C VAL A 326 19.56 1.99 11.33
N TYR A 327 18.56 1.14 11.58
CA TYR A 327 18.02 0.87 12.91
C TYR A 327 18.53 -0.48 13.40
N ALA A 328 19.20 -0.50 14.54
CA ALA A 328 19.77 -1.68 15.17
C ALA A 328 19.62 -1.62 16.69
N GLU A 329 19.60 -2.77 17.37
CA GLU A 329 19.54 -2.83 18.82
C GLU A 329 20.83 -2.31 19.46
N LYS A 330 21.94 -2.68 18.87
CA LYS A 330 23.29 -2.33 19.38
C LYS A 330 23.82 -1.09 18.68
N CYS A 331 24.56 -0.28 19.43
CA CYS A 331 25.30 0.82 18.83
C CYS A 331 26.32 0.27 17.83
N LEU A 332 26.32 0.83 16.63
CA LEU A 332 27.29 0.49 15.60
C LEU A 332 28.56 1.32 15.79
N ASP A 333 29.71 0.67 15.76
CA ASP A 333 31.03 1.31 15.82
C ASP A 333 31.58 1.55 14.42
N ASN A 334 31.32 0.62 13.50
CA ASN A 334 31.80 0.65 12.13
C ASN A 334 30.75 0.19 11.13
N ALA A 335 30.88 0.62 9.87
CA ALA A 335 30.11 0.08 8.75
C ALA A 335 31.07 -0.23 7.59
N VAL A 336 30.84 -1.40 6.99
CA VAL A 336 31.59 -1.89 5.82
C VAL A 336 30.60 -2.21 4.72
N VAL A 337 30.67 -1.48 3.62
CA VAL A 337 29.80 -1.72 2.44
C VAL A 337 30.68 -2.21 1.29
N ASN A 338 30.38 -3.40 0.78
CA ASN A 338 31.15 -4.05 -0.30
C ASN A 338 32.67 -4.09 -0.03
N GLY A 339 33.05 -4.32 1.23
CA GLY A 339 34.44 -4.38 1.67
C GLY A 339 35.12 -3.02 1.91
N GLN A 340 34.40 -1.91 1.77
CA GLN A 340 34.91 -0.56 2.01
C GLN A 340 34.32 0.03 3.29
N ASN A 341 35.12 0.73 4.08
CA ASN A 341 34.67 1.43 5.28
C ASN A 341 33.80 2.64 4.90
N TRP A 342 32.64 2.74 5.56
CA TRP A 342 31.73 3.86 5.44
C TRP A 342 31.64 4.66 6.74
N GLU A 343 31.47 5.96 6.61
CA GLU A 343 31.27 6.85 7.75
C GLU A 343 29.89 6.62 8.37
N ILE A 344 29.86 6.43 9.70
CA ILE A 344 28.62 6.37 10.49
C ILE A 344 28.32 7.76 11.05
N LYS A 345 27.18 8.34 10.64
CA LYS A 345 26.61 9.52 11.30
C LYS A 345 25.57 9.04 12.30
N LYS A 346 25.80 9.31 13.59
CA LYS A 346 24.86 8.96 14.64
C LYS A 346 23.86 10.10 14.80
N GLU A 347 22.59 9.85 14.59
CA GLU A 347 21.52 10.77 15.02
C GLU A 347 21.35 10.63 16.54
N LYS A 348 21.15 11.78 17.22
CA LYS A 348 21.03 11.87 18.68
C LYS A 348 19.62 11.53 19.14
#